data_873845e265cdacfc72d6f02a1b06e712
#
_entry.id   873845e265cdacfc72d6f02a1b06e712
#
_cell.length_a   1.000
_cell.length_b   1.000
_cell.length_c   1.000
_cell.angle_alpha   90.00
_cell.angle_beta   90.00
_cell.angle_gamma   90.00
#
_symmetry.space_group_name_H-M   'P 1'
#
loop_
_entity.id
_entity.type
_entity.pdbx_description
1 polymer ?
#
loop_
_entity_poly.entity_id
_entity_poly.type
_entity_poly.pdbx_seq_one_letter_code
_entity_poly.pdbx_strand_id
1 'polypeptide(L)'
;LLVDVVVARARLKARAPSPIAEAVELTTKLADGRVLVQVLGDDGKPLGEGGGRSSGATGGPGAGEHIFSLALACPEHGHSMDELQPRDFSFNAPYGACPDCLGIGSREEVDASLVVPDPSLSLNEGAIAPFKTGNYYPQVLRAVAAHLGTDADTPWEDMPKKAQDGLLHGLGKDKVRVDYVTVDGRETYWYIEWEGALAAVQRRYQEAQSDAQREKLASYFAIVPCPTCGGKRLKPEILAVTVNERSIHDITEMSAADSLEFFDGLAFHGSEEHIAGPIVKEIKARLKFLVDVGLDYLTLERATATLSGGEAQRIRLATQIGAGLMGVLYILDEPSIGLHQRDNERLIATLERLRDLGNTVIVVEHDEDTIRSADFVVDMGPGAGEHGGEIVAIGTPDEIMKAEGSLTADYLSGRRRIEVPEKRRKPRRGSLKLTGATENNLHNVTLEV
;
A
#
# COMPACT_ATOMS: atom_id res chain seq x y z
N LEU A 1 26.80 9.30 23.62
CA LEU A 1 27.50 8.93 24.86
C LEU A 1 26.41 8.46 25.84
N LEU A 2 26.37 7.15 26.12
CA LEU A 2 25.55 6.63 27.23
C LEU A 2 26.33 6.86 28.50
N VAL A 3 25.75 7.56 29.45
CA VAL A 3 26.31 7.80 30.77
C VAL A 3 25.42 7.11 31.80
N ASP A 4 25.96 6.09 32.46
CA ASP A 4 25.28 5.41 33.55
C ASP A 4 25.54 6.14 34.84
N VAL A 5 24.50 6.50 35.56
CA VAL A 5 24.60 7.16 36.87
C VAL A 5 24.32 6.13 37.95
N VAL A 6 25.26 5.89 38.83
CA VAL A 6 25.10 5.03 39.99
C VAL A 6 24.25 5.73 41.03
N VAL A 7 22.99 5.33 41.19
CA VAL A 7 22.03 5.92 42.11
C VAL A 7 22.19 5.36 43.53
N ALA A 8 22.46 4.06 43.64
CA ALA A 8 22.64 3.42 44.95
C ALA A 8 23.59 2.20 44.88
N ARG A 9 24.27 1.91 45.99
CA ARG A 9 24.98 0.65 46.25
C ARG A 9 24.40 0.01 47.48
N ALA A 10 23.88 -1.20 47.38
CA ALA A 10 23.30 -1.94 48.49
C ALA A 10 23.99 -3.30 48.66
N ARG A 11 24.22 -3.71 49.92
CA ARG A 11 24.72 -5.03 50.28
C ARG A 11 23.54 -5.95 50.50
N LEU A 12 23.43 -7.00 49.70
CA LEU A 12 22.38 -7.99 49.86
C LEU A 12 22.51 -8.74 51.16
N LYS A 13 21.60 -8.50 52.11
CA LYS A 13 21.39 -9.36 53.30
C LYS A 13 20.04 -10.04 53.11
N ALA A 14 19.99 -11.36 53.40
CA ALA A 14 18.85 -12.24 53.12
C ALA A 14 17.46 -11.82 53.70
N ARG A 15 17.33 -10.68 54.40
CA ARG A 15 16.07 -10.21 55.00
C ARG A 15 15.86 -8.68 55.03
N ALA A 16 16.46 -7.90 54.17
CA ALA A 16 16.22 -6.46 54.17
C ALA A 16 15.80 -5.94 52.74
N PRO A 17 14.52 -6.03 52.37
CA PRO A 17 14.04 -5.54 51.09
C PRO A 17 13.97 -3.99 50.95
N SER A 18 13.90 -3.25 52.07
CA SER A 18 13.61 -1.84 52.07
C SER A 18 14.63 -0.96 51.27
N PRO A 19 15.97 -1.05 51.47
CA PRO A 19 16.90 -0.17 50.76
C PRO A 19 16.97 -0.43 49.27
N ILE A 20 16.67 -1.69 48.82
CA ILE A 20 16.66 -2.05 47.39
C ILE A 20 15.38 -1.50 46.73
N ALA A 21 14.24 -1.62 47.42
CA ALA A 21 12.98 -1.08 46.92
C ALA A 21 13.02 0.44 46.74
N GLU A 22 13.57 1.17 47.71
CA GLU A 22 13.75 2.62 47.64
C GLU A 22 14.72 3.01 46.51
N ALA A 23 15.82 2.26 46.32
CA ALA A 23 16.77 2.49 45.22
C ALA A 23 16.14 2.24 43.85
N VAL A 24 15.38 1.18 43.71
CA VAL A 24 14.65 0.86 42.49
C VAL A 24 13.60 1.90 42.18
N GLU A 25 12.80 2.31 43.18
CA GLU A 25 11.79 3.34 42.99
C GLU A 25 12.39 4.71 42.61
N LEU A 26 13.52 5.07 43.20
CA LEU A 26 14.22 6.31 42.84
C LEU A 26 14.79 6.24 41.44
N THR A 27 15.41 5.10 41.09
CA THR A 27 16.03 4.92 39.78
C THR A 27 14.99 4.87 38.66
N THR A 28 13.85 4.21 38.88
CA THR A 28 12.74 4.16 37.89
C THR A 28 12.15 5.56 37.64
N LYS A 29 12.06 6.40 38.67
CA LYS A 29 11.63 7.80 38.52
C LYS A 29 12.61 8.67 37.74
N LEU A 30 13.92 8.42 37.87
CA LEU A 30 14.98 9.21 37.24
C LEU A 30 15.27 8.78 35.79
N ALA A 31 14.97 7.54 35.46
CA ALA A 31 15.33 6.92 34.16
C ALA A 31 14.12 6.40 33.41
N ASP A 32 12.97 7.05 33.48
CA ASP A 32 11.74 6.74 32.76
C ASP A 32 11.38 5.24 32.85
N GLY A 33 11.44 4.69 34.07
CA GLY A 33 11.07 3.32 34.35
C GLY A 33 12.15 2.27 34.07
N ARG A 34 13.37 2.65 33.72
CA ARG A 34 14.49 1.70 33.48
C ARG A 34 15.44 1.65 34.65
N VAL A 35 15.88 0.43 34.99
CA VAL A 35 16.85 0.16 36.04
C VAL A 35 17.90 -0.81 35.55
N LEU A 36 19.16 -0.45 35.66
CA LEU A 36 20.27 -1.35 35.44
C LEU A 36 20.79 -1.79 36.80
N VAL A 37 20.79 -3.09 37.04
CA VAL A 37 21.32 -3.71 38.25
C VAL A 37 22.61 -4.45 37.90
N GLN A 38 23.72 -4.06 38.53
CA GLN A 38 25.01 -4.77 38.40
C GLN A 38 25.32 -5.51 39.68
N VAL A 39 25.53 -6.80 39.59
CA VAL A 39 25.93 -7.63 40.73
C VAL A 39 27.45 -7.62 40.86
N LEU A 40 27.96 -7.18 42.01
CA LEU A 40 29.38 -7.11 42.28
C LEU A 40 29.78 -8.21 43.28
N GLY A 41 30.97 -8.78 43.09
CA GLY A 41 31.59 -9.69 44.07
C GLY A 41 32.12 -8.93 45.30
N ASP A 42 32.61 -9.71 46.25
CA ASP A 42 33.22 -9.11 47.49
C ASP A 42 34.46 -8.27 47.18
N ASP A 43 35.09 -8.48 46.03
CA ASP A 43 36.22 -7.69 45.52
C ASP A 43 35.78 -6.39 44.80
N GLY A 44 34.46 -6.14 44.72
CA GLY A 44 33.88 -4.98 44.04
C GLY A 44 33.88 -5.07 42.52
N LYS A 45 34.19 -6.22 41.93
CA LYS A 45 34.14 -6.44 40.47
C LYS A 45 32.82 -7.09 40.08
N PRO A 46 32.34 -6.84 38.82
CA PRO A 46 31.14 -7.47 38.30
C PRO A 46 31.24 -8.99 38.33
N LEU A 47 30.22 -9.66 38.86
CA LEU A 47 30.10 -11.12 38.83
C LEU A 47 29.47 -11.55 37.50
N GLY A 48 30.27 -12.17 36.60
CA GLY A 48 29.83 -12.73 35.33
C GLY A 48 30.98 -12.84 34.32
N GLU A 49 30.96 -13.84 33.44
CA GLU A 49 31.96 -13.99 32.39
C GLU A 49 31.82 -12.89 31.33
N GLY A 50 32.93 -12.23 31.04
CA GLY A 50 33.00 -11.01 30.27
C GLY A 50 32.59 -11.12 28.81
N GLY A 51 31.42 -10.60 28.47
CA GLY A 51 31.10 -10.14 27.13
C GLY A 51 31.35 -8.63 27.08
N GLY A 52 32.36 -8.19 26.31
CA GLY A 52 32.66 -6.78 26.16
C GLY A 52 31.48 -6.01 25.60
N ARG A 53 31.22 -4.81 26.11
CA ARG A 53 30.24 -3.88 25.53
C ARG A 53 30.53 -3.68 24.04
N SER A 54 29.63 -4.11 23.18
CA SER A 54 29.72 -3.78 21.77
C SER A 54 29.40 -2.28 21.61
N SER A 55 30.25 -1.56 20.90
CA SER A 55 30.15 -0.11 20.66
C SER A 55 29.10 0.28 19.62
N GLY A 56 28.01 -0.50 19.54
CA GLY A 56 26.84 -0.19 18.66
C GLY A 56 25.67 0.32 19.47
N ALA A 57 24.79 1.08 18.86
CA ALA A 57 23.61 1.70 19.46
C ALA A 57 22.57 0.71 20.08
N THR A 58 22.87 -0.59 20.09
CA THR A 58 22.11 -1.68 20.67
C THR A 58 23.01 -2.51 21.61
N GLY A 59 23.55 -1.86 22.68
CA GLY A 59 24.37 -2.54 23.67
C GLY A 59 23.52 -3.44 24.56
N GLY A 60 23.67 -4.77 24.41
CA GLY A 60 23.18 -5.73 25.39
C GLY A 60 23.86 -5.56 26.77
N PRO A 61 23.30 -6.14 27.86
CA PRO A 61 23.85 -6.04 29.20
C PRO A 61 25.28 -6.62 29.26
N GLY A 62 26.16 -5.92 29.98
CA GLY A 62 27.52 -6.38 30.28
C GLY A 62 27.54 -7.54 31.28
N ALA A 63 28.74 -8.06 31.59
CA ALA A 63 28.89 -9.13 32.56
C ALA A 63 28.31 -8.75 33.94
N GLY A 64 27.37 -9.55 34.43
CA GLY A 64 26.68 -9.30 35.71
C GLY A 64 25.72 -8.14 35.73
N GLU A 65 25.38 -7.58 34.59
CA GLU A 65 24.37 -6.51 34.42
C GLU A 65 23.01 -7.10 34.09
N HIS A 66 21.99 -6.66 34.78
CA HIS A 66 20.59 -7.00 34.53
C HIS A 66 19.79 -5.71 34.30
N ILE A 67 19.14 -5.61 33.16
CA ILE A 67 18.27 -4.49 32.83
C ILE A 67 16.83 -4.87 33.17
N PHE A 68 16.19 -4.03 33.97
CA PHE A 68 14.77 -4.13 34.28
C PHE A 68 14.08 -2.89 33.76
N SER A 69 12.86 -3.04 33.25
CA SER A 69 12.06 -1.93 32.79
C SER A 69 10.61 -2.10 33.25
N LEU A 70 9.98 -1.01 33.62
CA LEU A 70 8.52 -0.96 33.84
C LEU A 70 7.77 -0.98 32.51
N ALA A 71 8.44 -0.57 31.40
CA ALA A 71 7.94 -0.71 30.06
C ALA A 71 8.29 -2.10 29.48
N LEU A 72 7.74 -2.44 28.32
CA LEU A 72 8.03 -3.67 27.60
C LEU A 72 9.51 -3.70 27.19
N ALA A 73 10.31 -4.53 27.87
CA ALA A 73 11.74 -4.66 27.57
C ALA A 73 12.13 -6.13 27.48
N CYS A 74 12.98 -6.43 26.50
CA CYS A 74 13.60 -7.75 26.37
C CYS A 74 14.86 -7.80 27.23
N PRO A 75 14.92 -8.66 28.28
CA PRO A 75 16.08 -8.74 29.15
C PRO A 75 17.33 -9.31 28.45
N GLU A 76 17.15 -10.08 27.38
CA GLU A 76 18.24 -10.73 26.65
C GLU A 76 18.89 -9.82 25.62
N HIS A 77 18.09 -9.01 24.91
CA HIS A 77 18.54 -8.21 23.78
C HIS A 77 18.60 -6.70 24.07
N GLY A 78 18.13 -6.25 25.25
CA GLY A 78 18.16 -4.84 25.66
C GLY A 78 17.19 -3.93 24.87
N HIS A 79 16.35 -4.49 24.00
CA HIS A 79 15.29 -3.71 23.35
C HIS A 79 14.21 -3.36 24.35
N SER A 80 13.83 -2.11 24.38
CA SER A 80 12.68 -1.65 25.16
C SER A 80 11.68 -0.94 24.26
N MET A 81 10.40 -1.19 24.52
CA MET A 81 9.29 -0.52 23.85
C MET A 81 8.55 0.35 24.87
N ASP A 82 8.08 1.49 24.42
CA ASP A 82 7.12 2.28 25.17
C ASP A 82 5.77 1.54 25.25
N GLU A 83 4.90 1.95 26.17
CA GLU A 83 3.54 1.43 26.26
C GLU A 83 2.81 1.68 24.93
N LEU A 84 2.32 0.59 24.32
CA LEU A 84 1.66 0.65 23.02
C LEU A 84 0.31 1.33 23.14
N GLN A 85 0.04 2.25 22.23
CA GLN A 85 -1.22 2.96 22.11
C GLN A 85 -1.91 2.62 20.78
N PRO A 86 -3.24 2.73 20.66
CA PRO A 86 -3.94 2.46 19.40
C PRO A 86 -3.38 3.23 18.19
N ARG A 87 -2.85 4.44 18.39
CA ARG A 87 -2.23 5.25 17.34
C ARG A 87 -0.95 4.64 16.76
N ASP A 88 -0.26 3.76 17.51
CA ASP A 88 0.97 3.12 17.07
C ASP A 88 0.70 2.02 16.02
N PHE A 89 -0.53 1.53 15.95
CA PHE A 89 -0.98 0.57 14.94
C PHE A 89 -1.48 1.24 13.65
N SER A 90 -1.43 2.56 13.56
CA SER A 90 -1.82 3.31 12.37
C SER A 90 -0.60 3.61 11.49
N PHE A 91 -0.61 3.15 10.25
CA PHE A 91 0.42 3.53 9.27
C PHE A 91 0.31 5.01 8.81
N ASN A 92 -0.80 5.70 9.11
CA ASN A 92 -0.97 7.14 8.87
C ASN A 92 -0.44 8.01 10.02
N ALA A 93 0.01 7.40 11.12
CA ALA A 93 0.57 8.11 12.26
C ALA A 93 2.09 7.84 12.35
N PRO A 94 2.93 8.85 12.61
CA PRO A 94 4.38 8.70 12.60
C PRO A 94 4.92 7.79 13.69
N TYR A 95 4.12 7.49 14.71
CA TYR A 95 4.53 6.73 15.89
C TYR A 95 4.84 5.26 15.56
N GLY A 96 3.95 4.58 14.83
CA GLY A 96 4.09 3.18 14.45
C GLY A 96 4.50 2.96 13.00
N ALA A 97 4.44 3.99 12.17
CA ALA A 97 4.82 3.90 10.76
C ALA A 97 6.30 3.54 10.57
N CYS A 98 6.60 2.78 9.53
CA CYS A 98 7.97 2.53 9.11
C CYS A 98 8.71 3.86 8.88
N PRO A 99 9.89 4.09 9.49
CA PRO A 99 10.58 5.37 9.40
C PRO A 99 11.09 5.70 7.99
N ASP A 100 11.35 4.69 7.15
CA ASP A 100 11.90 4.89 5.82
C ASP A 100 10.83 5.27 4.79
N CYS A 101 9.69 4.60 4.80
CA CYS A 101 8.59 4.87 3.87
C CYS A 101 7.46 5.70 4.48
N LEU A 102 7.58 6.10 5.75
CA LEU A 102 6.58 6.89 6.48
C LEU A 102 5.16 6.31 6.40
N GLY A 103 5.06 4.97 6.39
CA GLY A 103 3.80 4.26 6.33
C GLY A 103 3.21 4.06 4.92
N ILE A 104 3.92 4.47 3.86
CA ILE A 104 3.47 4.27 2.47
C ILE A 104 3.58 2.80 2.07
N GLY A 105 4.61 2.07 2.55
CA GLY A 105 4.87 0.67 2.24
C GLY A 105 5.66 0.46 0.97
N SER A 106 5.80 1.47 0.15
CA SER A 106 6.52 1.43 -1.13
C SER A 106 7.37 2.69 -1.30
N ARG A 107 8.26 2.65 -2.27
CA ARG A 107 9.02 3.81 -2.72
C ARG A 107 9.18 3.78 -4.23
N GLU A 108 9.40 4.93 -4.83
CA GLU A 108 9.75 5.03 -6.24
C GLU A 108 11.25 4.87 -6.38
N GLU A 109 11.67 3.88 -7.16
CA GLU A 109 13.07 3.64 -7.52
C GLU A 109 13.24 3.56 -9.02
N VAL A 110 14.42 3.96 -9.51
CA VAL A 110 14.77 3.78 -10.91
C VAL A 110 14.93 2.29 -11.18
N ASP A 111 14.11 1.77 -12.09
CA ASP A 111 14.11 0.35 -12.46
C ASP A 111 15.09 0.08 -13.61
N ALA A 112 15.99 -0.87 -13.39
CA ALA A 112 16.97 -1.26 -14.39
C ALA A 112 16.33 -1.79 -15.68
N SER A 113 15.18 -2.47 -15.60
CA SER A 113 14.48 -2.98 -16.79
C SER A 113 13.82 -1.86 -17.61
N LEU A 114 13.40 -0.77 -16.95
CA LEU A 114 12.89 0.42 -17.63
C LEU A 114 14.03 1.27 -18.21
N VAL A 115 15.20 1.25 -17.58
CA VAL A 115 16.41 1.93 -18.09
C VAL A 115 17.00 1.20 -19.29
N VAL A 116 16.95 -0.14 -19.30
CA VAL A 116 17.37 -1.00 -20.41
C VAL A 116 16.17 -1.83 -20.88
N PRO A 117 15.24 -1.23 -21.65
CA PRO A 117 13.99 -1.91 -22.02
C PRO A 117 14.17 -2.98 -23.11
N ASP A 118 15.24 -2.88 -23.89
CA ASP A 118 15.57 -3.85 -24.96
C ASP A 118 17.03 -4.30 -24.80
N PRO A 119 17.27 -5.46 -24.20
CA PRO A 119 18.62 -5.99 -23.99
C PRO A 119 19.31 -6.48 -25.27
N SER A 120 18.62 -6.60 -26.39
CA SER A 120 19.23 -6.95 -27.68
C SER A 120 19.99 -5.79 -28.32
N LEU A 121 19.76 -4.55 -27.85
CA LEU A 121 20.46 -3.36 -28.32
C LEU A 121 21.83 -3.22 -27.68
N SER A 122 22.77 -2.63 -28.42
CA SER A 122 24.07 -2.18 -27.91
C SER A 122 23.99 -0.77 -27.32
N LEU A 123 25.06 -0.32 -26.63
CA LEU A 123 25.12 1.05 -26.10
C LEU A 123 25.05 2.10 -27.21
N ASN A 124 25.67 1.81 -28.37
CA ASN A 124 25.62 2.69 -29.53
C ASN A 124 24.24 2.75 -30.18
N GLU A 125 23.45 1.70 -30.09
CA GLU A 125 22.04 1.64 -30.53
C GLU A 125 21.08 2.23 -29.50
N GLY A 126 21.55 2.48 -28.28
CA GLY A 126 20.78 3.12 -27.22
C GLY A 126 20.15 2.17 -26.22
N ALA A 127 20.80 1.06 -25.90
CA ALA A 127 20.34 0.11 -24.87
C ALA A 127 19.98 0.81 -23.56
N ILE A 128 20.77 1.81 -23.13
CA ILE A 128 20.43 2.64 -21.97
C ILE A 128 19.55 3.81 -22.43
N ALA A 129 18.24 3.56 -22.45
CA ALA A 129 17.21 4.43 -23.03
C ALA A 129 17.25 5.91 -22.58
N PRO A 130 17.44 6.25 -21.26
CA PRO A 130 17.50 7.65 -20.82
C PRO A 130 18.68 8.44 -21.39
N PHE A 131 19.70 7.77 -21.93
CA PHE A 131 20.95 8.35 -22.39
C PHE A 131 21.22 8.14 -23.88
N LYS A 132 20.25 7.64 -24.65
CA LYS A 132 20.40 7.39 -26.11
C LYS A 132 20.52 8.64 -26.96
N THR A 133 20.14 9.80 -26.41
CA THR A 133 20.17 11.09 -27.16
C THR A 133 21.15 12.07 -26.54
N GLY A 134 21.73 12.95 -27.40
CA GLY A 134 22.72 13.91 -26.97
C GLY A 134 24.15 13.42 -27.20
N ASN A 135 25.13 14.29 -26.92
CA ASN A 135 26.54 13.99 -27.20
C ASN A 135 27.34 13.56 -25.97
N TYR A 136 26.90 13.93 -24.78
CA TYR A 136 27.64 13.70 -23.54
C TYR A 136 27.57 12.25 -23.06
N TYR A 137 26.35 11.77 -22.72
CA TYR A 137 26.19 10.44 -22.15
C TYR A 137 26.62 9.29 -23.07
N PRO A 138 26.34 9.30 -24.38
CA PRO A 138 26.86 8.24 -25.26
C PRO A 138 28.40 8.13 -25.27
N GLN A 139 29.13 9.26 -25.16
CA GLN A 139 30.59 9.24 -25.07
C GLN A 139 31.05 8.67 -23.72
N VAL A 140 30.39 9.08 -22.62
CA VAL A 140 30.67 8.55 -21.28
C VAL A 140 30.45 7.05 -21.24
N LEU A 141 29.32 6.56 -21.74
CA LEU A 141 28.98 5.13 -21.73
C LEU A 141 29.99 4.29 -22.54
N ARG A 142 30.44 4.78 -23.70
CA ARG A 142 31.52 4.12 -24.47
C ARG A 142 32.82 4.04 -23.69
N ALA A 143 33.21 5.13 -23.05
CA ALA A 143 34.43 5.16 -22.23
C ALA A 143 34.35 4.23 -21.02
N VAL A 144 33.19 4.16 -20.37
CA VAL A 144 32.92 3.26 -19.24
C VAL A 144 32.96 1.80 -19.71
N ALA A 145 32.33 1.47 -20.85
CA ALA A 145 32.35 0.13 -21.42
C ALA A 145 33.79 -0.31 -21.74
N ALA A 146 34.57 0.56 -22.40
CA ALA A 146 35.98 0.30 -22.70
C ALA A 146 36.82 0.09 -21.42
N HIS A 147 36.59 0.90 -20.39
CA HIS A 147 37.24 0.75 -19.07
C HIS A 147 36.93 -0.59 -18.43
N LEU A 148 35.70 -1.09 -18.62
CA LEU A 148 35.24 -2.39 -18.11
C LEU A 148 35.64 -3.56 -19.01
N GLY A 149 36.32 -3.31 -20.12
CA GLY A 149 36.84 -4.31 -21.06
C GLY A 149 35.78 -4.90 -22.00
N THR A 150 34.73 -4.16 -22.30
CA THR A 150 33.69 -4.54 -23.25
C THR A 150 33.56 -3.49 -24.36
N ASP A 151 33.04 -3.91 -25.52
CA ASP A 151 32.78 -3.01 -26.65
C ASP A 151 31.36 -2.42 -26.52
N ALA A 152 31.24 -1.13 -26.89
CA ALA A 152 29.97 -0.44 -26.88
C ALA A 152 29.00 -0.91 -28.00
N ASP A 153 29.49 -1.67 -28.98
CA ASP A 153 28.69 -2.31 -30.02
C ASP A 153 28.20 -3.72 -29.63
N THR A 154 28.66 -4.23 -28.49
CA THR A 154 28.16 -5.51 -27.95
C THR A 154 26.70 -5.34 -27.46
N PRO A 155 25.75 -6.22 -27.85
CA PRO A 155 24.40 -6.24 -27.29
C PRO A 155 24.45 -6.30 -25.76
N TRP A 156 23.52 -5.61 -25.10
CA TRP A 156 23.49 -5.57 -23.63
C TRP A 156 23.43 -6.96 -22.98
N GLU A 157 22.63 -7.87 -23.55
CA GLU A 157 22.49 -9.25 -23.03
C GLU A 157 23.77 -10.07 -23.12
N ASP A 158 24.64 -9.77 -24.11
CA ASP A 158 25.92 -10.45 -24.33
C ASP A 158 27.08 -9.81 -23.56
N MET A 159 26.87 -8.65 -22.92
CA MET A 159 27.90 -8.01 -22.11
C MET A 159 28.20 -8.81 -20.85
N PRO A 160 29.46 -8.85 -20.40
CA PRO A 160 29.82 -9.43 -19.12
C PRO A 160 29.04 -8.79 -17.98
N LYS A 161 28.53 -9.60 -17.04
CA LYS A 161 27.71 -9.11 -15.90
C LYS A 161 28.37 -7.98 -15.14
N LYS A 162 29.69 -8.06 -14.95
CA LYS A 162 30.49 -6.98 -14.33
C LYS A 162 30.39 -5.66 -15.10
N ALA A 163 30.31 -5.70 -16.42
CA ALA A 163 30.16 -4.51 -17.24
C ALA A 163 28.74 -3.94 -17.13
N GLN A 164 27.72 -4.79 -17.18
CA GLN A 164 26.33 -4.40 -16.95
C GLN A 164 26.17 -3.74 -15.57
N ASP A 165 26.70 -4.37 -14.52
CA ASP A 165 26.63 -3.85 -13.15
C ASP A 165 27.36 -2.51 -13.01
N GLY A 166 28.56 -2.39 -13.60
CA GLY A 166 29.32 -1.14 -13.58
C GLY A 166 28.63 0.00 -14.35
N LEU A 167 28.00 -0.29 -15.47
CA LEU A 167 27.22 0.68 -16.24
C LEU A 167 25.96 1.13 -15.49
N LEU A 168 25.25 0.23 -14.81
CA LEU A 168 24.03 0.54 -14.06
C LEU A 168 24.29 1.19 -12.71
N HIS A 169 25.22 0.65 -11.92
CA HIS A 169 25.41 1.02 -10.51
C HIS A 169 26.63 1.89 -10.25
N GLY A 170 27.49 2.10 -11.29
CA GLY A 170 28.67 2.94 -11.18
C GLY A 170 29.93 2.19 -10.79
N LEU A 171 31.04 2.93 -10.75
CA LEU A 171 32.38 2.43 -10.53
C LEU A 171 33.00 2.94 -9.22
N GLY A 172 32.21 3.51 -8.35
CA GLY A 172 32.66 4.11 -7.08
C GLY A 172 33.60 5.30 -7.34
N LYS A 173 34.85 5.20 -6.83
CA LYS A 173 35.85 6.27 -6.96
C LYS A 173 36.79 6.09 -8.15
N ASP A 174 36.60 5.05 -8.97
CA ASP A 174 37.42 4.82 -10.12
C ASP A 174 37.18 5.90 -11.18
N LYS A 175 38.28 6.49 -11.67
CA LYS A 175 38.23 7.55 -12.66
C LYS A 175 38.36 6.97 -14.06
N VAL A 176 37.33 7.19 -14.85
CA VAL A 176 37.30 6.80 -16.27
C VAL A 176 37.76 7.97 -17.12
N ARG A 177 38.71 7.75 -18.03
CA ARG A 177 39.12 8.71 -19.04
C ARG A 177 38.11 8.71 -20.17
N VAL A 178 37.58 9.87 -20.48
CA VAL A 178 36.68 10.09 -21.63
C VAL A 178 37.39 10.93 -22.64
N ASP A 179 37.68 10.36 -23.81
CA ASP A 179 38.28 11.06 -24.94
C ASP A 179 37.16 11.70 -25.77
N TYR A 180 37.42 12.93 -26.25
CA TYR A 180 36.42 13.72 -26.93
C TYR A 180 37.12 14.64 -27.96
N VAL A 181 36.47 14.80 -29.10
CA VAL A 181 36.92 15.70 -30.14
C VAL A 181 36.11 16.99 -30.08
N THR A 182 36.79 18.13 -29.91
CA THR A 182 36.15 19.45 -29.90
C THR A 182 35.59 19.79 -31.27
N VAL A 183 34.68 20.78 -31.31
CA VAL A 183 34.12 21.29 -32.59
C VAL A 183 35.23 21.75 -33.56
N ASP A 184 36.38 22.20 -33.03
CA ASP A 184 37.55 22.63 -33.80
C ASP A 184 38.46 21.47 -34.22
N GLY A 185 38.06 20.21 -33.99
CA GLY A 185 38.80 19.01 -34.35
C GLY A 185 40.01 18.68 -33.46
N ARG A 186 40.13 19.31 -32.29
CA ARG A 186 41.18 18.99 -31.31
C ARG A 186 40.78 17.84 -30.45
N GLU A 187 41.62 16.83 -30.33
CA GLU A 187 41.47 15.75 -29.37
C GLU A 187 41.76 16.27 -27.96
N THR A 188 40.87 16.02 -27.04
CA THR A 188 41.00 16.33 -25.61
C THR A 188 40.39 15.22 -24.78
N TYR A 189 40.64 15.22 -23.48
CA TYR A 189 40.08 14.25 -22.58
C TYR A 189 39.77 14.87 -21.22
N TRP A 190 38.84 14.23 -20.51
CA TRP A 190 38.59 14.52 -19.08
C TRP A 190 38.44 13.22 -18.31
N TYR A 191 38.48 13.30 -16.99
CA TYR A 191 38.23 12.17 -16.10
C TYR A 191 36.90 12.34 -15.40
N ILE A 192 36.10 11.25 -15.30
CA ILE A 192 34.85 11.21 -14.57
C ILE A 192 34.87 10.09 -13.56
N GLU A 193 34.15 10.26 -12.46
CA GLU A 193 33.70 9.20 -11.57
C GLU A 193 32.30 8.84 -12.05
N TRP A 194 32.14 7.63 -12.60
CA TRP A 194 30.85 7.22 -13.12
C TRP A 194 29.93 6.75 -12.00
N GLU A 195 28.87 7.48 -11.73
CA GLU A 195 27.89 7.21 -10.67
C GLU A 195 26.91 6.05 -10.98
N GLY A 196 26.85 5.58 -12.22
CA GLY A 196 25.89 4.60 -12.69
C GLY A 196 24.66 5.23 -13.36
N ALA A 197 24.08 4.47 -14.30
CA ALA A 197 22.92 4.95 -15.05
C ALA A 197 21.70 5.19 -14.13
N LEU A 198 21.49 4.33 -13.13
CA LEU A 198 20.37 4.46 -12.20
C LEU A 198 20.50 5.73 -11.36
N ALA A 199 21.67 5.95 -10.74
CA ALA A 199 21.94 7.15 -9.95
C ALA A 199 21.85 8.43 -10.80
N ALA A 200 22.38 8.39 -12.02
CA ALA A 200 22.31 9.52 -12.94
C ALA A 200 20.86 9.88 -13.33
N VAL A 201 19.99 8.90 -13.56
CA VAL A 201 18.56 9.14 -13.80
C VAL A 201 17.89 9.73 -12.56
N GLN A 202 18.16 9.16 -11.38
CA GLN A 202 17.63 9.65 -10.10
C GLN A 202 18.02 11.11 -9.86
N ARG A 203 19.30 11.45 -10.01
CA ARG A 203 19.80 12.82 -9.85
C ARG A 203 19.14 13.76 -10.84
N ARG A 204 19.08 13.39 -12.13
CA ARG A 204 18.46 14.22 -13.17
C ARG A 204 16.97 14.44 -12.94
N TYR A 205 16.27 13.47 -12.36
CA TYR A 205 14.88 13.63 -11.97
C TYR A 205 14.71 14.67 -10.87
N GLN A 206 15.58 14.63 -9.86
CA GLN A 206 15.59 15.62 -8.77
C GLN A 206 15.95 17.02 -9.24
N GLU A 207 16.90 17.14 -10.19
CA GLU A 207 17.39 18.41 -10.75
C GLU A 207 16.53 18.95 -11.91
N ALA A 208 15.48 18.22 -12.33
CA ALA A 208 14.64 18.60 -13.47
C ALA A 208 13.93 19.94 -13.24
N GLN A 209 14.16 20.89 -14.14
CA GLN A 209 13.63 22.25 -14.06
C GLN A 209 12.26 22.42 -14.76
N SER A 210 11.84 21.44 -15.57
CA SER A 210 10.55 21.47 -16.28
C SER A 210 9.75 20.21 -16.01
N ASP A 211 8.42 20.35 -15.96
CA ASP A 211 7.50 19.23 -15.76
C ASP A 211 7.62 18.18 -16.88
N ALA A 212 7.77 18.60 -18.12
CA ALA A 212 7.97 17.70 -19.27
C ALA A 212 9.25 16.85 -19.13
N GLN A 213 10.35 17.43 -18.62
CA GLN A 213 11.58 16.68 -18.35
C GLN A 213 11.40 15.72 -17.19
N ARG A 214 10.71 16.15 -16.14
CA ARG A 214 10.40 15.32 -14.97
C ARG A 214 9.52 14.14 -15.35
N GLU A 215 8.45 14.37 -16.11
CA GLU A 215 7.55 13.32 -16.60
C GLU A 215 8.27 12.28 -17.46
N LYS A 216 9.13 12.74 -18.38
CA LYS A 216 9.96 11.83 -19.18
C LYS A 216 10.90 10.98 -18.34
N LEU A 217 11.48 11.54 -17.28
CA LEU A 217 12.37 10.79 -16.38
C LEU A 217 11.57 9.88 -15.44
N ALA A 218 10.37 10.28 -15.02
CA ALA A 218 9.47 9.47 -14.20
C ALA A 218 9.11 8.13 -14.86
N SER A 219 9.11 8.06 -16.20
CA SER A 219 8.86 6.80 -16.92
C SER A 219 9.88 5.70 -16.68
N TYR A 220 11.03 6.01 -16.07
CA TYR A 220 12.07 5.05 -15.69
C TYR A 220 11.98 4.60 -14.22
N PHE A 221 10.96 5.07 -13.48
CA PHE A 221 10.74 4.70 -12.10
C PHE A 221 9.67 3.62 -11.99
N ALA A 222 9.89 2.69 -11.10
CA ALA A 222 8.91 1.71 -10.67
C ALA A 222 8.61 1.88 -9.18
N ILE A 223 7.38 1.55 -8.81
CA ILE A 223 6.98 1.48 -7.40
C ILE A 223 7.40 0.11 -6.88
N VAL A 224 8.34 0.11 -5.94
CA VAL A 224 8.85 -1.12 -5.31
C VAL A 224 8.47 -1.17 -3.83
N PRO A 225 8.28 -2.34 -3.24
CA PRO A 225 8.07 -2.47 -1.80
C PRO A 225 9.22 -1.84 -1.02
N CYS A 226 8.92 -1.13 0.06
CA CYS A 226 9.94 -0.57 0.93
C CYS A 226 10.85 -1.69 1.48
N PRO A 227 12.17 -1.64 1.31
CA PRO A 227 13.08 -2.71 1.72
C PRO A 227 13.12 -2.90 3.24
N THR A 228 12.87 -1.86 4.02
CA THR A 228 12.91 -1.90 5.48
C THR A 228 11.71 -2.62 6.07
N CYS A 229 10.50 -2.32 5.60
CA CYS A 229 9.29 -2.97 6.11
C CYS A 229 8.74 -4.07 5.17
N GLY A 230 9.33 -4.30 4.00
CA GLY A 230 8.87 -5.29 3.03
C GLY A 230 7.44 -5.03 2.53
N GLY A 231 7.01 -3.77 2.48
CA GLY A 231 5.63 -3.40 2.12
C GLY A 231 4.68 -3.27 3.31
N LYS A 232 5.04 -3.75 4.50
CA LYS A 232 4.15 -3.86 5.67
C LYS A 232 3.81 -2.54 6.37
N ARG A 233 4.39 -1.42 5.95
CA ARG A 233 4.07 -0.03 6.37
C ARG A 233 4.41 0.34 7.82
N LEU A 234 4.49 -0.63 8.73
CA LEU A 234 4.67 -0.43 10.17
C LEU A 234 6.08 -0.87 10.63
N LYS A 235 6.45 -0.43 11.81
CA LYS A 235 7.67 -0.86 12.49
C LYS A 235 7.60 -2.35 12.86
N PRO A 236 8.74 -3.07 12.89
CA PRO A 236 8.77 -4.49 13.27
C PRO A 236 8.16 -4.78 14.65
N GLU A 237 8.36 -3.87 15.61
CA GLU A 237 7.84 -4.00 16.97
C GLU A 237 6.31 -4.00 17.00
N ILE A 238 5.68 -3.17 16.17
CA ILE A 238 4.22 -3.10 16.05
C ILE A 238 3.68 -4.35 15.36
N LEU A 239 4.40 -4.84 14.34
CA LEU A 239 4.03 -6.08 13.63
C LEU A 239 4.21 -7.34 14.47
N ALA A 240 5.03 -7.28 15.55
CA ALA A 240 5.18 -8.38 16.50
C ALA A 240 3.98 -8.57 17.42
N VAL A 241 3.08 -7.59 17.50
CA VAL A 241 1.82 -7.72 18.26
C VAL A 241 0.82 -8.47 17.42
N THR A 242 0.29 -9.57 17.97
CA THR A 242 -0.60 -10.46 17.24
C THR A 242 -1.90 -10.72 18.01
N VAL A 243 -2.97 -10.94 17.25
CA VAL A 243 -4.24 -11.48 17.74
C VAL A 243 -4.46 -12.81 17.02
N ASN A 244 -4.59 -13.90 17.78
CA ASN A 244 -4.68 -15.25 17.23
C ASN A 244 -3.59 -15.51 16.15
N GLU A 245 -2.31 -15.22 16.50
CA GLU A 245 -1.12 -15.40 15.66
C GLU A 245 -1.06 -14.54 14.39
N ARG A 246 -1.97 -13.58 14.22
CA ARG A 246 -1.99 -12.65 13.07
C ARG A 246 -1.66 -11.23 13.51
N SER A 247 -0.73 -10.60 12.82
CA SER A 247 -0.43 -9.18 12.97
C SER A 247 -1.53 -8.31 12.34
N ILE A 248 -1.53 -7.02 12.65
CA ILE A 248 -2.47 -6.09 11.99
C ILE A 248 -2.27 -6.05 10.47
N HIS A 249 -1.04 -6.21 9.98
CA HIS A 249 -0.76 -6.28 8.54
C HIS A 249 -1.40 -7.53 7.93
N ASP A 250 -1.19 -8.71 8.52
CA ASP A 250 -1.77 -9.96 8.02
C ASP A 250 -3.29 -9.89 7.92
N ILE A 251 -3.95 -9.20 8.87
CA ILE A 251 -5.40 -9.00 8.88
C ILE A 251 -5.82 -7.99 7.79
N THR A 252 -5.06 -6.90 7.60
CA THR A 252 -5.42 -5.89 6.59
C THR A 252 -5.12 -6.34 5.15
N GLU A 253 -4.23 -7.33 4.95
CA GLU A 253 -3.95 -7.98 3.67
C GLU A 253 -5.05 -8.98 3.26
N MET A 254 -5.83 -9.49 4.22
CA MET A 254 -6.99 -10.34 3.92
C MET A 254 -8.06 -9.58 3.16
N SER A 255 -8.82 -10.30 2.34
CA SER A 255 -10.06 -9.76 1.79
C SER A 255 -11.07 -9.42 2.89
N ALA A 256 -12.04 -8.55 2.60
CA ALA A 256 -13.09 -8.22 3.57
C ALA A 256 -13.89 -9.47 4.01
N ALA A 257 -14.07 -10.43 3.09
CA ALA A 257 -14.73 -11.69 3.42
C ALA A 257 -13.87 -12.56 4.36
N ASP A 258 -12.57 -12.74 4.05
CA ASP A 258 -11.65 -13.54 4.87
C ASP A 258 -11.43 -12.90 6.24
N SER A 259 -11.35 -11.56 6.28
CA SER A 259 -11.26 -10.82 7.54
C SER A 259 -12.51 -11.03 8.41
N LEU A 260 -13.69 -11.01 7.79
CA LEU A 260 -14.95 -11.28 8.52
C LEU A 260 -14.95 -12.69 9.11
N GLU A 261 -14.55 -13.70 8.33
CA GLU A 261 -14.43 -15.09 8.79
C GLU A 261 -13.41 -15.22 9.93
N PHE A 262 -12.26 -14.55 9.83
CA PHE A 262 -11.27 -14.51 10.89
C PHE A 262 -11.85 -13.96 12.20
N PHE A 263 -12.55 -12.82 12.16
CA PHE A 263 -13.16 -12.23 13.35
C PHE A 263 -14.36 -13.06 13.87
N ASP A 264 -15.05 -13.81 13.01
CA ASP A 264 -16.11 -14.75 13.43
C ASP A 264 -15.54 -15.96 14.19
N GLY A 265 -14.33 -16.39 13.84
CA GLY A 265 -13.62 -17.49 14.49
C GLY A 265 -12.94 -17.14 15.82
N LEU A 266 -12.87 -15.85 16.21
CA LEU A 266 -12.24 -15.45 17.46
C LEU A 266 -13.09 -15.81 18.68
N ALA A 267 -12.47 -16.47 19.65
CA ALA A 267 -13.06 -16.76 20.95
C ALA A 267 -12.25 -16.06 22.05
N PHE A 268 -12.95 -15.29 22.88
CA PHE A 268 -12.38 -14.61 24.04
C PHE A 268 -12.98 -15.17 25.32
N HIS A 269 -12.24 -15.16 26.42
CA HIS A 269 -12.67 -15.73 27.70
C HIS A 269 -12.42 -14.75 28.84
N GLY A 270 -13.34 -14.75 29.80
CA GLY A 270 -13.22 -13.98 31.05
C GLY A 270 -13.15 -12.46 30.82
N SER A 271 -12.10 -11.79 31.30
CA SER A 271 -11.96 -10.35 31.19
C SER A 271 -11.73 -9.88 29.73
N GLU A 272 -11.14 -10.72 28.88
CA GLU A 272 -10.92 -10.40 27.46
C GLU A 272 -12.23 -10.24 26.71
N GLU A 273 -13.24 -11.04 27.02
CA GLU A 273 -14.56 -10.95 26.38
C GLU A 273 -15.22 -9.59 26.62
N HIS A 274 -15.08 -9.04 27.82
CA HIS A 274 -15.63 -7.73 28.15
C HIS A 274 -14.94 -6.58 27.40
N ILE A 275 -13.65 -6.72 27.09
CA ILE A 275 -12.87 -5.71 26.37
C ILE A 275 -13.02 -5.89 24.85
N ALA A 276 -12.77 -7.10 24.37
CA ALA A 276 -12.72 -7.39 22.92
C ALA A 276 -14.12 -7.51 22.29
N GLY A 277 -15.11 -8.02 23.04
CA GLY A 277 -16.45 -8.29 22.52
C GLY A 277 -17.10 -7.10 21.81
N PRO A 278 -17.22 -5.94 22.45
CA PRO A 278 -17.78 -4.74 21.81
C PRO A 278 -17.00 -4.29 20.58
N ILE A 279 -15.66 -4.37 20.62
CA ILE A 279 -14.76 -3.97 19.52
C ILE A 279 -14.94 -4.89 18.33
N VAL A 280 -14.88 -6.20 18.55
CA VAL A 280 -15.05 -7.23 17.51
C VAL A 280 -16.44 -7.16 16.88
N LYS A 281 -17.47 -6.91 17.67
CA LYS A 281 -18.83 -6.71 17.17
C LYS A 281 -18.90 -5.54 16.17
N GLU A 282 -18.25 -4.43 16.49
CA GLU A 282 -18.20 -3.26 15.62
C GLU A 282 -17.39 -3.53 14.34
N ILE A 283 -16.22 -4.18 14.46
CA ILE A 283 -15.41 -4.60 13.31
C ILE A 283 -16.21 -5.50 12.37
N LYS A 284 -16.86 -6.52 12.92
CA LYS A 284 -17.70 -7.46 12.14
C LYS A 284 -18.84 -6.75 11.44
N ALA A 285 -19.49 -5.80 12.09
CA ALA A 285 -20.58 -5.03 11.48
C ALA A 285 -20.09 -4.25 10.25
N ARG A 286 -18.91 -3.62 10.34
CA ARG A 286 -18.29 -2.87 9.24
C ARG A 286 -17.79 -3.77 8.11
N LEU A 287 -17.14 -4.89 8.44
CA LEU A 287 -16.69 -5.87 7.43
C LEU A 287 -17.87 -6.51 6.72
N LYS A 288 -18.89 -6.94 7.47
CA LYS A 288 -20.13 -7.48 6.90
C LYS A 288 -20.75 -6.50 5.92
N PHE A 289 -20.75 -5.22 6.26
CA PHE A 289 -21.28 -4.22 5.37
C PHE A 289 -20.49 -4.11 4.05
N LEU A 290 -19.13 -4.16 4.09
CA LEU A 290 -18.31 -4.20 2.86
C LEU A 290 -18.67 -5.42 1.99
N VAL A 291 -18.90 -6.56 2.62
CA VAL A 291 -19.35 -7.78 1.94
C VAL A 291 -20.74 -7.60 1.32
N ASP A 292 -21.68 -7.02 2.09
CA ASP A 292 -23.06 -6.80 1.68
C ASP A 292 -23.19 -5.84 0.46
N VAL A 293 -22.23 -4.88 0.29
CA VAL A 293 -22.19 -3.98 -0.89
C VAL A 293 -21.36 -4.52 -2.06
N GLY A 294 -20.96 -5.81 -2.01
CA GLY A 294 -20.19 -6.47 -3.08
C GLY A 294 -18.72 -6.06 -3.14
N LEU A 295 -18.13 -5.67 -1.99
CA LEU A 295 -16.69 -5.38 -1.83
C LEU A 295 -15.98 -6.47 -1.03
N ASP A 296 -16.47 -7.69 -1.08
CA ASP A 296 -15.97 -8.87 -0.37
C ASP A 296 -14.51 -9.22 -0.73
N TYR A 297 -14.10 -8.92 -1.95
CA TYR A 297 -12.75 -9.16 -2.48
C TYR A 297 -11.72 -8.09 -2.10
N LEU A 298 -12.13 -6.91 -1.63
CA LEU A 298 -11.22 -5.82 -1.31
C LEU A 298 -10.42 -6.10 -0.04
N THR A 299 -9.13 -5.78 -0.09
CA THR A 299 -8.26 -5.78 1.09
C THR A 299 -8.26 -4.41 1.76
N LEU A 300 -8.13 -4.39 3.09
CA LEU A 300 -8.11 -3.12 3.85
C LEU A 300 -6.81 -2.31 3.62
N GLU A 301 -5.75 -2.96 3.16
CA GLU A 301 -4.49 -2.30 2.84
C GLU A 301 -4.48 -1.59 1.49
N ARG A 302 -5.47 -1.86 0.63
CA ARG A 302 -5.52 -1.33 -0.73
C ARG A 302 -5.53 0.20 -0.72
N ALA A 303 -4.60 0.79 -1.48
CA ALA A 303 -4.47 2.23 -1.57
C ALA A 303 -5.71 2.86 -2.24
N THR A 304 -6.27 3.91 -1.64
CA THR A 304 -7.48 4.59 -2.11
C THR A 304 -7.37 5.07 -3.57
N ALA A 305 -6.16 5.47 -4.01
CA ALA A 305 -5.92 5.90 -5.38
C ALA A 305 -6.08 4.78 -6.43
N THR A 306 -6.08 3.51 -6.01
CA THR A 306 -6.27 2.35 -6.90
C THR A 306 -7.72 1.88 -6.99
N LEU A 307 -8.62 2.51 -6.23
CA LEU A 307 -10.04 2.17 -6.25
C LEU A 307 -10.71 2.74 -7.49
N SER A 308 -11.60 1.97 -8.07
CA SER A 308 -12.53 2.49 -9.08
C SER A 308 -13.55 3.47 -8.44
N GLY A 309 -14.17 4.32 -9.26
CA GLY A 309 -15.19 5.25 -8.77
C GLY A 309 -16.32 4.55 -8.01
N GLY A 310 -16.80 3.43 -8.53
CA GLY A 310 -17.86 2.64 -7.88
C GLY A 310 -17.39 2.00 -6.56
N GLU A 311 -16.17 1.47 -6.48
CA GLU A 311 -15.61 0.96 -5.21
C GLU A 311 -15.51 2.05 -4.15
N ALA A 312 -14.96 3.21 -4.52
CA ALA A 312 -14.83 4.35 -3.61
C ALA A 312 -16.19 4.85 -3.09
N GLN A 313 -17.20 4.90 -3.97
CA GLN A 313 -18.55 5.28 -3.61
C GLN A 313 -19.18 4.29 -2.63
N ARG A 314 -19.05 2.98 -2.87
CA ARG A 314 -19.56 1.94 -1.97
C ARG A 314 -18.86 1.93 -0.62
N ILE A 315 -17.55 2.19 -0.56
CA ILE A 315 -16.84 2.36 0.72
C ILE A 315 -17.37 3.55 1.51
N ARG A 316 -17.66 4.69 0.83
CA ARG A 316 -18.28 5.84 1.49
C ARG A 316 -19.68 5.49 2.03
N LEU A 317 -20.48 4.79 1.23
CA LEU A 317 -21.78 4.28 1.65
C LEU A 317 -21.64 3.37 2.88
N ALA A 318 -20.66 2.43 2.85
CA ALA A 318 -20.31 1.56 3.96
C ALA A 318 -20.04 2.33 5.26
N THR A 319 -19.27 3.39 5.16
CA THR A 319 -18.90 4.21 6.33
C THR A 319 -20.11 4.94 6.92
N GLN A 320 -21.02 5.41 6.08
CA GLN A 320 -22.21 6.14 6.50
C GLN A 320 -23.25 5.23 7.17
N ILE A 321 -23.42 4.02 6.65
CA ILE A 321 -24.41 3.06 7.19
C ILE A 321 -23.91 2.45 8.50
N GLY A 322 -22.62 2.16 8.60
CA GLY A 322 -21.99 1.66 9.84
C GLY A 322 -22.18 2.60 11.03
N ALA A 323 -22.49 3.88 10.78
CA ALA A 323 -22.82 4.83 11.84
C ALA A 323 -24.21 4.66 12.44
N GLY A 324 -25.11 3.83 11.85
CA GLY A 324 -26.45 3.56 12.37
C GLY A 324 -27.34 4.80 12.50
N LEU A 325 -27.09 5.82 11.70
CA LEU A 325 -27.83 7.08 11.74
C LEU A 325 -29.27 6.88 11.26
N MET A 326 -30.20 7.50 11.97
CA MET A 326 -31.64 7.51 11.66
C MET A 326 -32.08 8.93 11.30
N GLY A 327 -33.08 9.04 10.40
CA GLY A 327 -33.62 10.34 9.97
C GLY A 327 -32.68 11.12 9.06
N VAL A 328 -31.77 10.45 8.36
CA VAL A 328 -30.79 11.04 7.43
C VAL A 328 -31.32 10.93 6.01
N LEU A 329 -31.01 11.93 5.17
CA LEU A 329 -31.19 11.90 3.72
C LEU A 329 -29.90 11.40 3.06
N TYR A 330 -29.97 10.25 2.38
CA TYR A 330 -28.91 9.72 1.53
C TYR A 330 -29.22 10.03 0.07
N ILE A 331 -28.24 10.58 -0.64
CA ILE A 331 -28.32 10.84 -2.08
C ILE A 331 -27.19 10.08 -2.75
N LEU A 332 -27.53 9.16 -3.64
CA LEU A 332 -26.61 8.28 -4.34
C LEU A 332 -26.75 8.47 -5.84
N ASP A 333 -25.63 8.62 -6.52
CA ASP A 333 -25.56 8.78 -7.96
C ASP A 333 -24.95 7.53 -8.57
N GLU A 334 -25.75 6.78 -9.36
CA GLU A 334 -25.37 5.52 -10.03
C GLU A 334 -24.60 4.52 -9.14
N PRO A 335 -25.09 4.16 -7.95
CA PRO A 335 -24.34 3.28 -7.04
C PRO A 335 -24.14 1.86 -7.59
N SER A 336 -24.92 1.44 -8.59
CA SER A 336 -24.79 0.15 -9.28
C SER A 336 -23.66 0.13 -10.32
N ILE A 337 -23.03 1.28 -10.62
CA ILE A 337 -22.02 1.36 -11.67
C ILE A 337 -20.86 0.40 -11.44
N GLY A 338 -20.53 -0.41 -12.45
CA GLY A 338 -19.46 -1.41 -12.38
C GLY A 338 -19.79 -2.66 -11.54
N LEU A 339 -21.04 -2.81 -11.07
CA LEU A 339 -21.49 -4.06 -10.46
C LEU A 339 -21.87 -5.10 -11.53
N HIS A 340 -21.60 -6.36 -11.20
CA HIS A 340 -22.23 -7.46 -11.91
C HIS A 340 -23.70 -7.57 -11.45
N GLN A 341 -24.61 -8.00 -12.33
CA GLN A 341 -26.04 -8.13 -12.00
C GLN A 341 -26.32 -8.91 -10.71
N ARG A 342 -25.51 -9.94 -10.43
CA ARG A 342 -25.59 -10.72 -9.19
C ARG A 342 -25.35 -9.90 -7.92
N ASP A 343 -24.48 -8.89 -8.00
CA ASP A 343 -24.10 -8.06 -6.84
C ASP A 343 -25.06 -6.90 -6.65
N ASN A 344 -25.84 -6.56 -7.70
CA ASN A 344 -26.86 -5.52 -7.65
C ASN A 344 -27.99 -5.83 -6.66
N GLU A 345 -28.42 -7.11 -6.58
CA GLU A 345 -29.43 -7.55 -5.59
C GLU A 345 -28.99 -7.24 -4.15
N ARG A 346 -27.69 -7.43 -3.84
CA ARG A 346 -27.14 -7.14 -2.50
C ARG A 346 -27.14 -5.64 -2.21
N LEU A 347 -26.81 -4.83 -3.22
CA LEU A 347 -26.87 -3.38 -3.09
C LEU A 347 -28.29 -2.92 -2.82
N ILE A 348 -29.26 -3.39 -3.61
CA ILE A 348 -30.70 -3.07 -3.43
C ILE A 348 -31.15 -3.43 -2.01
N ALA A 349 -30.90 -4.65 -1.56
CA ALA A 349 -31.25 -5.09 -0.20
C ALA A 349 -30.62 -4.21 0.89
N THR A 350 -29.44 -3.67 0.62
CA THR A 350 -28.76 -2.76 1.55
C THR A 350 -29.41 -1.38 1.58
N LEU A 351 -29.84 -0.86 0.42
CA LEU A 351 -30.56 0.43 0.29
C LEU A 351 -31.93 0.33 0.96
N GLU A 352 -32.66 -0.79 0.76
CA GLU A 352 -33.92 -1.04 1.42
C GLU A 352 -33.78 -1.09 2.94
N ARG A 353 -32.71 -1.76 3.45
CA ARG A 353 -32.42 -1.79 4.89
C ARG A 353 -32.14 -0.38 5.44
N LEU A 354 -31.45 0.48 4.69
CA LEU A 354 -31.25 1.89 5.06
C LEU A 354 -32.58 2.65 5.20
N ARG A 355 -33.47 2.48 4.22
CA ARG A 355 -34.82 3.06 4.24
C ARG A 355 -35.57 2.56 5.47
N ASP A 356 -35.56 1.26 5.73
CA ASP A 356 -36.31 0.63 6.80
C ASP A 356 -35.82 1.04 8.21
N LEU A 357 -34.58 1.54 8.32
CA LEU A 357 -34.05 2.18 9.53
C LEU A 357 -34.64 3.60 9.76
N GLY A 358 -35.56 4.06 8.93
CA GLY A 358 -36.19 5.37 9.06
C GLY A 358 -35.44 6.51 8.35
N ASN A 359 -34.64 6.18 7.35
CA ASN A 359 -33.94 7.15 6.51
C ASN A 359 -34.71 7.43 5.19
N THR A 360 -34.36 8.54 4.55
CA THR A 360 -34.78 8.82 3.19
C THR A 360 -33.62 8.53 2.24
N VAL A 361 -33.85 7.70 1.22
CA VAL A 361 -32.84 7.32 0.24
C VAL A 361 -33.26 7.78 -1.15
N ILE A 362 -32.52 8.67 -1.75
CA ILE A 362 -32.69 9.13 -3.15
C ILE A 362 -31.56 8.51 -3.98
N VAL A 363 -31.94 7.81 -5.04
CA VAL A 363 -30.99 7.13 -5.92
C VAL A 363 -31.22 7.60 -7.35
N VAL A 364 -30.16 8.08 -8.01
CA VAL A 364 -30.17 8.30 -9.45
C VAL A 364 -29.67 7.00 -10.09
N GLU A 365 -30.52 6.34 -10.87
CA GLU A 365 -30.23 5.03 -11.42
C GLU A 365 -30.81 4.80 -12.81
N HIS A 366 -30.18 3.87 -13.52
CA HIS A 366 -30.59 3.41 -14.84
C HIS A 366 -30.84 1.90 -14.90
N ASP A 367 -30.62 1.22 -13.80
CA ASP A 367 -30.82 -0.21 -13.65
C ASP A 367 -32.30 -0.54 -13.42
N GLU A 368 -32.81 -1.52 -14.19
CA GLU A 368 -34.22 -1.92 -14.14
C GLU A 368 -34.62 -2.47 -12.77
N ASP A 369 -33.76 -3.31 -12.14
CA ASP A 369 -34.10 -3.96 -10.87
C ASP A 369 -34.15 -2.93 -9.76
N THR A 370 -33.24 -1.97 -9.73
CA THR A 370 -33.24 -0.85 -8.78
C THR A 370 -34.49 0.02 -8.92
N ILE A 371 -34.85 0.39 -10.17
CA ILE A 371 -36.06 1.20 -10.43
C ILE A 371 -37.32 0.46 -9.96
N ARG A 372 -37.42 -0.87 -10.21
CA ARG A 372 -38.54 -1.69 -9.79
C ARG A 372 -38.67 -1.87 -8.29
N SER A 373 -37.56 -1.79 -7.57
CA SER A 373 -37.49 -1.94 -6.10
C SER A 373 -37.78 -0.62 -5.35
N ALA A 374 -37.84 0.50 -6.06
CA ALA A 374 -38.10 1.79 -5.45
C ALA A 374 -39.56 1.91 -4.96
N ASP A 375 -39.76 2.61 -3.84
CA ASP A 375 -41.11 2.96 -3.38
C ASP A 375 -41.77 4.00 -4.28
N PHE A 376 -40.93 4.88 -4.87
CA PHE A 376 -41.40 6.01 -5.69
C PHE A 376 -40.34 6.35 -6.75
N VAL A 377 -40.79 6.60 -7.95
CA VAL A 377 -39.92 6.93 -9.12
C VAL A 377 -40.29 8.29 -9.68
N VAL A 378 -39.28 9.06 -10.01
CA VAL A 378 -39.37 10.34 -10.74
C VAL A 378 -38.59 10.16 -12.05
N ASP A 379 -39.30 10.12 -13.18
CA ASP A 379 -38.69 10.01 -14.49
C ASP A 379 -38.43 11.40 -15.05
N MET A 380 -37.16 11.69 -15.33
CA MET A 380 -36.68 12.99 -15.80
C MET A 380 -36.36 12.91 -17.29
N GLY A 381 -36.93 13.84 -18.08
CA GLY A 381 -36.74 13.82 -19.53
C GLY A 381 -37.22 15.12 -20.18
N PRO A 382 -37.69 15.01 -21.45
CA PRO A 382 -37.73 13.85 -22.34
C PRO A 382 -36.38 13.47 -22.95
N GLY A 383 -35.39 14.37 -22.96
CA GLY A 383 -34.05 14.14 -23.49
C GLY A 383 -32.97 14.45 -22.47
N ALA A 384 -31.74 14.70 -22.95
CA ALA A 384 -30.61 15.07 -22.13
C ALA A 384 -30.17 16.53 -22.39
N GLY A 385 -29.48 17.14 -21.41
CA GLY A 385 -28.97 18.50 -21.51
C GLY A 385 -30.08 19.54 -21.70
N GLU A 386 -29.98 20.40 -22.71
CA GLU A 386 -30.96 21.48 -23.02
C GLU A 386 -32.35 20.95 -23.37
N HIS A 387 -32.49 19.67 -23.71
CA HIS A 387 -33.74 19.01 -24.07
C HIS A 387 -34.33 18.14 -22.96
N GLY A 388 -33.78 18.26 -21.75
CA GLY A 388 -34.19 17.52 -20.58
C GLY A 388 -34.58 18.43 -19.41
N GLY A 389 -34.59 17.87 -18.21
CA GLY A 389 -34.86 18.61 -16.97
C GLY A 389 -36.34 18.76 -16.62
N GLU A 390 -37.25 18.12 -17.37
CA GLU A 390 -38.66 18.07 -17.07
C GLU A 390 -39.07 16.77 -16.41
N ILE A 391 -40.08 16.82 -15.53
CA ILE A 391 -40.67 15.58 -14.98
C ILE A 391 -41.65 15.03 -16.02
N VAL A 392 -41.29 13.86 -16.59
CA VAL A 392 -42.09 13.17 -17.59
C VAL A 392 -43.16 12.31 -16.95
N ALA A 393 -42.78 11.60 -15.89
CA ALA A 393 -43.67 10.76 -15.10
C ALA A 393 -43.25 10.70 -13.64
N ILE A 394 -44.20 10.49 -12.74
CA ILE A 394 -43.97 10.40 -11.30
C ILE A 394 -45.01 9.46 -10.69
N GLY A 395 -44.54 8.58 -9.79
CA GLY A 395 -45.42 7.62 -9.07
C GLY A 395 -44.67 6.37 -8.63
N THR A 396 -45.43 5.38 -8.22
CA THR A 396 -44.91 4.05 -7.94
C THR A 396 -44.37 3.38 -9.22
N PRO A 397 -43.47 2.38 -9.16
CA PRO A 397 -43.02 1.68 -10.36
C PRO A 397 -44.17 1.19 -11.26
N ASP A 398 -45.25 0.68 -10.67
CA ASP A 398 -46.43 0.21 -11.38
C ASP A 398 -47.20 1.34 -12.10
N GLU A 399 -47.20 2.54 -11.57
CA GLU A 399 -47.81 3.71 -12.19
C GLU A 399 -46.91 4.23 -13.31
N ILE A 400 -45.58 4.26 -13.10
CA ILE A 400 -44.60 4.64 -14.12
C ILE A 400 -44.74 3.73 -15.34
N MET A 401 -44.82 2.42 -15.17
CA MET A 401 -44.94 1.47 -16.30
C MET A 401 -46.21 1.75 -17.17
N LYS A 402 -47.21 2.40 -16.64
CA LYS A 402 -48.43 2.77 -17.35
C LYS A 402 -48.37 4.15 -18.00
N ALA A 403 -47.37 4.96 -17.64
CA ALA A 403 -47.26 6.33 -18.14
C ALA A 403 -47.09 6.36 -19.67
N GLU A 404 -47.76 7.31 -20.30
CA GLU A 404 -47.63 7.58 -21.73
C GLU A 404 -46.57 8.66 -21.94
N GLY A 405 -45.77 8.53 -23.01
CA GLY A 405 -44.76 9.53 -23.36
C GLY A 405 -43.43 9.41 -22.58
N SER A 406 -43.32 8.44 -21.66
CA SER A 406 -42.07 8.12 -20.95
C SER A 406 -41.35 7.01 -21.67
N LEU A 407 -40.09 7.29 -22.06
CA LEU A 407 -39.21 6.27 -22.66
C LEU A 407 -38.86 5.18 -21.66
N THR A 408 -38.60 5.56 -20.40
CA THR A 408 -38.35 4.66 -19.29
C THR A 408 -39.53 3.69 -19.09
N ALA A 409 -40.76 4.22 -19.09
CA ALA A 409 -41.97 3.42 -18.97
C ALA A 409 -42.13 2.41 -20.12
N ASP A 410 -41.77 2.80 -21.34
CA ASP A 410 -41.84 1.92 -22.51
C ASP A 410 -40.92 0.74 -22.42
N TYR A 411 -39.70 0.94 -21.92
CA TYR A 411 -38.75 -0.16 -21.71
C TYR A 411 -39.13 -1.02 -20.51
N LEU A 412 -39.45 -0.42 -19.35
CA LEU A 412 -39.83 -1.15 -18.14
C LEU A 412 -41.09 -2.01 -18.34
N SER A 413 -42.07 -1.52 -19.13
CA SER A 413 -43.30 -2.27 -19.43
C SER A 413 -43.13 -3.29 -20.56
N GLY A 414 -41.98 -3.29 -21.26
CA GLY A 414 -41.75 -4.14 -22.43
C GLY A 414 -42.48 -3.69 -23.70
N ARG A 415 -43.18 -2.54 -23.70
CA ARG A 415 -43.76 -1.94 -24.92
C ARG A 415 -42.67 -1.66 -25.97
N ARG A 416 -41.48 -1.30 -25.49
CA ARG A 416 -40.28 -1.12 -26.31
C ARG A 416 -39.15 -2.02 -25.80
N ARG A 417 -38.45 -2.66 -26.72
CA ARG A 417 -37.32 -3.53 -26.40
C ARG A 417 -36.29 -3.52 -27.52
N ILE A 418 -35.03 -3.80 -27.17
CA ILE A 418 -34.00 -4.07 -28.16
C ILE A 418 -34.08 -5.55 -28.54
N GLU A 419 -34.49 -5.80 -29.77
CA GLU A 419 -34.68 -7.18 -30.25
C GLU A 419 -33.33 -7.85 -30.54
N VAL A 420 -33.19 -9.09 -30.08
CA VAL A 420 -32.07 -9.93 -30.47
C VAL A 420 -32.35 -10.46 -31.89
N PRO A 421 -31.46 -10.20 -32.87
CA PRO A 421 -31.69 -10.63 -34.24
C PRO A 421 -31.72 -12.17 -34.33
N GLU A 422 -32.76 -12.72 -35.02
CA GLU A 422 -32.90 -14.17 -35.24
C GLU A 422 -31.68 -14.74 -35.96
N LYS A 423 -31.07 -13.98 -36.87
CA LYS A 423 -29.89 -14.37 -37.62
C LYS A 423 -28.69 -13.51 -37.24
N ARG A 424 -27.72 -14.08 -36.56
CA ARG A 424 -26.45 -13.42 -36.26
C ARG A 424 -25.61 -13.24 -37.52
N ARG A 425 -24.89 -12.12 -37.62
CA ARG A 425 -23.96 -11.88 -38.71
C ARG A 425 -22.82 -12.93 -38.66
N LYS A 426 -22.49 -13.48 -39.82
CA LYS A 426 -21.27 -14.30 -39.95
C LYS A 426 -20.04 -13.39 -40.02
N PRO A 427 -18.89 -13.78 -39.42
CA PRO A 427 -17.64 -13.07 -39.59
C PRO A 427 -17.34 -12.88 -41.08
N ARG A 428 -17.01 -11.67 -41.50
CA ARG A 428 -16.75 -11.37 -42.91
C ARG A 428 -15.27 -11.46 -43.29
N ARG A 429 -14.35 -11.20 -42.35
CA ARG A 429 -12.90 -11.22 -42.57
C ARG A 429 -12.19 -11.54 -41.25
N GLY A 430 -11.43 -12.64 -41.20
CA GLY A 430 -10.54 -12.99 -40.13
C GLY A 430 -11.20 -13.11 -38.73
N SER A 431 -10.42 -13.45 -37.80
CA SER A 431 -10.77 -13.43 -36.36
C SER A 431 -9.69 -12.67 -35.58
N LEU A 432 -10.09 -12.05 -34.50
CA LEU A 432 -9.16 -11.55 -33.49
C LEU A 432 -8.90 -12.68 -32.50
N LYS A 433 -7.62 -13.07 -32.36
CA LYS A 433 -7.24 -14.16 -31.46
C LYS A 433 -6.26 -13.63 -30.42
N LEU A 434 -6.67 -13.72 -29.15
CA LEU A 434 -5.83 -13.52 -27.99
C LEU A 434 -5.46 -14.91 -27.45
N THR A 435 -4.17 -15.16 -27.27
CA THR A 435 -3.69 -16.46 -26.75
C THR A 435 -2.78 -16.24 -25.55
N GLY A 436 -2.92 -17.10 -24.52
CA GLY A 436 -2.01 -17.14 -23.41
C GLY A 436 -2.12 -15.95 -22.45
N ALA A 437 -3.28 -15.33 -22.32
CA ALA A 437 -3.46 -14.22 -21.39
C ALA A 437 -3.34 -14.70 -19.93
N THR A 438 -2.37 -14.12 -19.19
CA THR A 438 -2.04 -14.49 -17.81
C THR A 438 -2.04 -13.28 -16.87
N GLU A 439 -2.44 -12.09 -17.33
CA GLU A 439 -2.45 -10.88 -16.52
C GLU A 439 -3.57 -10.94 -15.47
N ASN A 440 -3.29 -10.41 -14.29
CA ASN A 440 -4.17 -10.42 -13.11
C ASN A 440 -4.59 -11.86 -12.73
N ASN A 441 -5.91 -12.12 -12.69
CA ASN A 441 -6.48 -13.44 -12.37
C ASN A 441 -6.71 -14.35 -13.59
N LEU A 442 -6.15 -14.03 -14.74
CA LEU A 442 -6.29 -14.85 -15.93
C LEU A 442 -5.29 -16.02 -15.93
N HIS A 443 -5.78 -17.22 -16.19
CA HIS A 443 -4.98 -18.45 -16.23
C HIS A 443 -4.88 -18.97 -17.67
N ASN A 444 -3.94 -18.43 -18.45
CA ASN A 444 -3.65 -18.87 -19.81
C ASN A 444 -4.89 -18.88 -20.71
N VAL A 445 -5.69 -17.81 -20.65
CA VAL A 445 -6.97 -17.72 -21.38
C VAL A 445 -6.71 -17.48 -22.86
N THR A 446 -7.46 -18.21 -23.70
CA THR A 446 -7.49 -17.99 -25.15
C THR A 446 -8.90 -17.56 -25.56
N LEU A 447 -9.01 -16.45 -26.28
CA LEU A 447 -10.25 -15.91 -26.83
C LEU A 447 -10.09 -15.75 -28.34
N GLU A 448 -11.08 -16.16 -29.10
CA GLU A 448 -11.17 -15.90 -30.53
C GLU A 448 -12.54 -15.30 -30.86
N VAL A 449 -12.54 -14.13 -31.51
CA VAL A 449 -13.73 -13.34 -31.83
C VAL A 449 -13.80 -13.04 -33.36
#